data_b667fe47c34d50e82b8f297913530be4
#
_entry.id   b667fe47c34d50e82b8f297913530be4
#
_cell.length_a   1.000
_cell.length_b   1.000
_cell.length_c   1.000
_cell.angle_alpha   90.00
_cell.angle_beta   90.00
_cell.angle_gamma   90.00
#
_symmetry.space_group_name_H-M   'P 1'
#
loop_
_entity.id
_entity.type
_entity.pdbx_description
1 polymer ?
#
loop_
_entity_poly.entity_id
_entity_poly.type
_entity_poly.pdbx_seq_one_letter_code
_entity_poly.pdbx_strand_id
1 'polypeptide(L)'
;KSLMCSAANLAFRKSAFEAVSGYTGNIHLLSGDDEFLLKKIVKSFGSQSCLYLPFREVLVITSPQKTWNSLLNQRIRWASKWRLHRDFWHAATAIFTFFSQVIWLGAWVVMWFTPYSLIFVVGVFGAKIFAEKLALGKVGSRLGVNSSWEIFLGTSLIHPGYVILTGVLSLWRKVHWKGRKN
;
A
#
# COMPACT_ATOMS: atom_id res chain seq x y z
N LYS A 1 -3.21 -14.69 6.30
CA LYS A 1 -3.56 -13.66 7.29
C LYS A 1 -3.89 -12.36 6.55
N SER A 2 -5.10 -11.80 6.74
CA SER A 2 -5.46 -10.51 6.15
C SER A 2 -4.71 -9.40 6.89
N LEU A 3 -3.89 -8.64 6.16
CA LEU A 3 -3.06 -7.56 6.74
C LEU A 3 -3.69 -6.18 6.56
N MET A 4 -4.40 -5.99 5.45
CA MET A 4 -4.91 -4.68 5.03
C MET A 4 -6.31 -4.82 4.44
N CYS A 5 -7.10 -3.77 4.57
CA CYS A 5 -8.38 -3.58 3.88
C CYS A 5 -8.57 -2.09 3.56
N SER A 6 -9.60 -1.78 2.79
CA SER A 6 -9.99 -0.40 2.50
C SER A 6 -11.43 -0.16 2.94
N ALA A 7 -11.67 0.88 3.71
CA ALA A 7 -13.02 1.27 4.12
C ALA A 7 -13.97 1.52 2.94
N ALA A 8 -13.42 1.86 1.77
CA ALA A 8 -14.23 2.03 0.56
C ALA A 8 -14.88 0.73 0.06
N ASN A 9 -14.30 -0.43 0.44
CA ASN A 9 -14.78 -1.75 0.04
C ASN A 9 -14.63 -2.75 1.19
N LEU A 10 -15.28 -2.49 2.31
CA LEU A 10 -15.28 -3.33 3.50
C LEU A 10 -16.71 -3.56 3.96
N ALA A 11 -17.10 -4.83 4.04
CA ALA A 11 -18.36 -5.24 4.66
C ALA A 11 -18.09 -6.12 5.87
N PHE A 12 -18.90 -5.99 6.91
CA PHE A 12 -18.80 -6.79 8.12
C PHE A 12 -20.19 -6.99 8.77
N ARG A 13 -20.33 -8.07 9.51
CA ARG A 13 -21.56 -8.30 10.27
C ARG A 13 -21.65 -7.36 11.46
N LYS A 14 -22.82 -6.77 11.70
CA LYS A 14 -23.06 -5.88 12.85
C LYS A 14 -22.70 -6.57 14.17
N SER A 15 -23.10 -7.83 14.34
CA SER A 15 -22.77 -8.61 15.53
C SER A 15 -21.26 -8.78 15.75
N ALA A 16 -20.47 -8.98 14.69
CA ALA A 16 -19.02 -9.06 14.79
C ALA A 16 -18.40 -7.71 15.19
N PHE A 17 -18.93 -6.60 14.66
CA PHE A 17 -18.52 -5.25 15.03
C PHE A 17 -18.79 -4.96 16.52
N GLU A 18 -19.98 -5.29 17.01
CA GLU A 18 -20.38 -5.11 18.42
C GLU A 18 -19.55 -5.99 19.36
N ALA A 19 -19.32 -7.26 18.98
CA ALA A 19 -18.52 -8.19 19.77
C ALA A 19 -17.07 -7.75 19.99
N VAL A 20 -16.49 -6.99 19.04
CA VAL A 20 -15.13 -6.43 19.20
C VAL A 20 -15.12 -4.99 19.70
N SER A 21 -16.26 -4.48 20.21
CA SER A 21 -16.42 -3.09 20.65
C SER A 21 -16.10 -2.05 19.57
N GLY A 22 -16.39 -2.39 18.33
CA GLY A 22 -16.26 -1.51 17.15
C GLY A 22 -14.95 -0.76 17.09
N TYR A 23 -15.02 0.56 16.96
CA TYR A 23 -13.85 1.46 16.87
C TYR A 23 -13.28 1.90 18.22
N THR A 24 -13.74 1.38 19.34
CA THR A 24 -13.21 1.71 20.67
C THR A 24 -11.71 1.45 20.74
N GLY A 25 -10.96 2.40 21.30
CA GLY A 25 -9.49 2.37 21.35
C GLY A 25 -8.76 2.98 20.15
N ASN A 26 -9.48 3.25 19.04
CA ASN A 26 -8.87 3.80 17.80
C ASN A 26 -9.50 5.14 17.37
N ILE A 27 -10.49 5.66 18.08
CA ILE A 27 -11.27 6.86 17.73
C ILE A 27 -10.40 8.12 17.58
N HIS A 28 -9.27 8.16 18.31
CA HIS A 28 -8.32 9.26 18.28
C HIS A 28 -7.41 9.24 17.04
N LEU A 29 -7.35 8.13 16.31
CA LEU A 29 -6.49 8.01 15.14
C LEU A 29 -7.12 8.68 13.92
N LEU A 30 -6.29 9.34 13.12
CA LEU A 30 -6.74 10.05 11.91
C LEU A 30 -7.10 9.12 10.75
N SER A 31 -6.69 7.86 10.82
CA SER A 31 -6.81 6.90 9.73
C SER A 31 -6.53 5.47 10.21
N GLY A 32 -7.10 4.50 9.52
CA GLY A 32 -6.83 3.08 9.77
C GLY A 32 -7.93 2.39 10.55
N ASP A 33 -9.06 3.04 10.77
CA ASP A 33 -10.24 2.49 11.46
C ASP A 33 -10.64 1.14 10.86
N ASP A 34 -10.57 1.05 9.52
CA ASP A 34 -10.81 -0.16 8.73
C ASP A 34 -9.82 -1.29 9.06
N GLU A 35 -8.54 -0.99 9.05
CA GLU A 35 -7.49 -1.97 9.34
C GLU A 35 -7.48 -2.39 10.82
N PHE A 36 -7.74 -1.47 11.74
CA PHE A 36 -7.86 -1.79 13.16
C PHE A 36 -9.07 -2.69 13.44
N LEU A 37 -10.22 -2.40 12.80
CA LEU A 37 -11.40 -3.24 12.90
C LEU A 37 -11.13 -4.64 12.34
N LEU A 38 -10.52 -4.74 11.16
CA LEU A 38 -10.11 -6.01 10.57
C LEU A 38 -9.24 -6.82 11.53
N LYS A 39 -8.22 -6.19 12.13
CA LYS A 39 -7.31 -6.86 13.08
C LYS A 39 -8.02 -7.32 14.34
N LYS A 40 -8.96 -6.53 14.89
CA LYS A 40 -9.79 -6.93 16.04
C LYS A 40 -10.65 -8.15 15.70
N ILE A 41 -11.32 -8.15 14.54
CA ILE A 41 -12.15 -9.27 14.09
C ILE A 41 -11.29 -10.52 13.90
N VAL A 42 -10.15 -10.41 13.21
CA VAL A 42 -9.24 -11.55 13.02
C VAL A 42 -8.68 -12.07 14.34
N LYS A 43 -8.39 -11.19 15.31
CA LYS A 43 -7.91 -11.59 16.63
C LYS A 43 -8.98 -12.35 17.44
N SER A 44 -10.25 -11.93 17.34
CA SER A 44 -11.35 -12.51 18.11
C SER A 44 -11.93 -13.77 17.48
N PHE A 45 -12.01 -13.84 16.16
CA PHE A 45 -12.70 -14.90 15.42
C PHE A 45 -11.78 -15.76 14.54
N GLY A 46 -10.46 -15.47 14.54
CA GLY A 46 -9.49 -16.18 13.73
C GLY A 46 -9.39 -15.65 12.29
N SER A 47 -8.34 -16.08 11.57
CA SER A 47 -8.06 -15.61 10.21
C SER A 47 -9.10 -16.05 9.17
N GLN A 48 -9.82 -17.11 9.44
CA GLN A 48 -10.90 -17.63 8.56
C GLN A 48 -12.18 -16.80 8.63
N SER A 49 -12.29 -15.87 9.58
CA SER A 49 -13.44 -14.96 9.68
C SER A 49 -13.48 -13.88 8.60
N CYS A 50 -12.38 -13.71 7.84
CA CYS A 50 -12.26 -12.70 6.80
C CYS A 50 -12.13 -13.37 5.43
N LEU A 51 -12.96 -12.94 4.48
CA LEU A 51 -12.95 -13.41 3.11
C LEU A 51 -12.54 -12.28 2.18
N TYR A 52 -11.59 -12.54 1.30
CA TYR A 52 -11.26 -11.66 0.19
C TYR A 52 -12.01 -12.11 -1.08
N LEU A 53 -12.75 -11.21 -1.69
CA LEU A 53 -13.55 -11.45 -2.88
C LEU A 53 -12.89 -10.75 -4.09
N PRO A 54 -12.07 -11.46 -4.89
CA PRO A 54 -11.39 -10.89 -6.05
C PRO A 54 -12.26 -10.95 -7.31
N PHE A 55 -13.50 -10.44 -7.23
CA PHE A 55 -14.44 -10.46 -8.35
C PHE A 55 -14.76 -9.05 -8.81
N ARG A 56 -15.00 -8.90 -10.11
CA ARG A 56 -15.35 -7.62 -10.72
C ARG A 56 -16.64 -7.02 -10.15
N GLU A 57 -17.59 -7.87 -9.82
CA GLU A 57 -18.93 -7.51 -9.32
C GLU A 57 -18.88 -6.81 -7.96
N VAL A 58 -17.83 -7.04 -7.19
CA VAL A 58 -17.64 -6.40 -5.89
C VAL A 58 -16.63 -5.25 -5.93
N LEU A 59 -16.14 -4.87 -7.11
CA LEU A 59 -15.19 -3.79 -7.26
C LEU A 59 -15.83 -2.43 -7.00
N VAL A 60 -15.29 -1.70 -6.04
CA VAL A 60 -15.69 -0.32 -5.78
C VAL A 60 -14.70 0.63 -6.45
N ILE A 61 -15.22 1.47 -7.34
CA ILE A 61 -14.43 2.49 -8.04
C ILE A 61 -14.54 3.81 -7.26
N THR A 62 -13.43 4.41 -6.95
CA THR A 62 -13.36 5.70 -6.26
C THR A 62 -12.68 6.74 -7.14
N SER A 63 -13.11 7.99 -7.03
CA SER A 63 -12.47 9.09 -7.77
C SER A 63 -11.03 9.32 -7.28
N PRO A 64 -10.08 9.58 -8.19
CA PRO A 64 -8.72 9.93 -7.81
C PRO A 64 -8.65 11.30 -7.13
N GLN A 65 -7.53 11.57 -6.48
CA GLN A 65 -7.28 12.90 -5.93
C GLN A 65 -7.09 13.92 -7.05
N LYS A 66 -7.70 15.10 -6.91
CA LYS A 66 -7.72 16.14 -7.95
C LYS A 66 -6.36 16.85 -8.14
N THR A 67 -5.49 16.84 -7.13
CA THR A 67 -4.20 17.54 -7.16
C THR A 67 -3.08 16.66 -6.65
N TRP A 68 -1.84 16.89 -7.11
CA TRP A 68 -0.65 16.21 -6.60
C TRP A 68 -0.44 16.38 -5.10
N ASN A 69 -0.72 17.57 -4.58
CA ASN A 69 -0.59 17.81 -3.14
C ASN A 69 -1.59 16.99 -2.32
N SER A 70 -2.85 16.89 -2.77
CA SER A 70 -3.85 16.07 -2.10
C SER A 70 -3.50 14.57 -2.19
N LEU A 71 -2.96 14.12 -3.33
CA LEU A 71 -2.48 12.75 -3.51
C LEU A 71 -1.32 12.45 -2.55
N LEU A 72 -0.30 13.30 -2.51
CA LEU A 72 0.85 13.13 -1.62
C LEU A 72 0.42 13.12 -0.14
N ASN A 73 -0.45 14.06 0.27
CA ASN A 73 -0.98 14.09 1.64
C ASN A 73 -1.73 12.80 1.99
N GLN A 74 -2.55 12.28 1.09
CA GLN A 74 -3.24 11.02 1.28
C GLN A 74 -2.26 9.86 1.46
N ARG A 75 -1.22 9.80 0.64
CA ARG A 75 -0.23 8.72 0.68
C ARG A 75 0.71 8.80 1.88
N ILE A 76 1.14 10.00 2.25
CA ILE A 76 1.91 10.22 3.48
C ILE A 76 1.09 9.76 4.70
N ARG A 77 -0.20 10.09 4.75
CA ARG A 77 -1.11 9.64 5.80
C ARG A 77 -1.22 8.10 5.84
N TRP A 78 -1.29 7.45 4.69
CA TRP A 78 -1.33 5.99 4.63
C TRP A 78 0.02 5.39 5.02
N ALA A 79 1.11 5.94 4.53
CA ALA A 79 2.45 5.50 4.89
C ALA A 79 2.73 5.64 6.39
N SER A 80 2.24 6.68 7.05
CA SER A 80 2.48 6.89 8.50
C SER A 80 1.81 5.84 9.40
N LYS A 81 0.84 5.06 8.89
CA LYS A 81 0.14 4.03 9.66
C LYS A 81 1.04 2.89 10.16
N TRP A 82 2.15 2.60 9.49
CA TRP A 82 3.03 1.50 9.88
C TRP A 82 3.52 1.60 11.33
N ARG A 83 3.66 2.81 11.87
CA ARG A 83 4.03 3.07 13.27
C ARG A 83 2.89 2.78 14.25
N LEU A 84 1.65 2.90 13.80
CA LEU A 84 0.46 2.70 14.62
C LEU A 84 0.09 1.21 14.75
N HIS A 85 0.43 0.44 13.73
CA HIS A 85 0.21 -0.99 13.73
C HIS A 85 1.38 -1.69 14.43
N ARG A 86 1.24 -2.05 15.69
CA ARG A 86 2.20 -2.87 16.46
C ARG A 86 2.22 -4.33 15.95
N ASP A 87 2.27 -4.52 14.64
CA ASP A 87 2.30 -5.82 13.96
C ASP A 87 3.62 -5.95 13.22
N PHE A 88 4.43 -6.92 13.62
CA PHE A 88 5.76 -7.17 13.05
C PHE A 88 5.71 -7.36 11.52
N TRP A 89 4.77 -8.17 11.03
CA TRP A 89 4.69 -8.45 9.59
C TRP A 89 4.30 -7.23 8.76
N HIS A 90 3.45 -6.37 9.31
CA HIS A 90 3.09 -5.10 8.66
C HIS A 90 4.30 -4.17 8.57
N ALA A 91 5.04 -4.00 9.67
CA ALA A 91 6.26 -3.19 9.69
C ALA A 91 7.35 -3.77 8.78
N ALA A 92 7.59 -5.08 8.85
CA ALA A 92 8.58 -5.76 8.02
C ALA A 92 8.28 -5.60 6.53
N THR A 93 7.00 -5.73 6.12
CA THR A 93 6.59 -5.52 4.72
C THR A 93 6.82 -4.08 4.27
N ALA A 94 6.49 -3.10 5.12
CA ALA A 94 6.71 -1.67 4.80
C ALA A 94 8.20 -1.35 4.64
N ILE A 95 9.04 -1.84 5.57
CA ILE A 95 10.49 -1.68 5.54
C ILE A 95 11.09 -2.37 4.30
N PHE A 96 10.70 -3.62 4.04
CA PHE A 96 11.15 -4.35 2.86
C PHE A 96 10.79 -3.62 1.57
N THR A 97 9.55 -3.16 1.45
CA THR A 97 9.10 -2.39 0.28
C THR A 97 9.92 -1.11 0.11
N PHE A 98 10.18 -0.37 1.18
CA PHE A 98 10.99 0.85 1.12
C PHE A 98 12.41 0.57 0.64
N PHE A 99 13.11 -0.37 1.28
CA PHE A 99 14.50 -0.68 0.93
C PHE A 99 14.63 -1.32 -0.45
N SER A 100 13.67 -2.11 -0.90
CA SER A 100 13.67 -2.64 -2.27
C SER A 100 13.66 -1.52 -3.31
N GLN A 101 12.92 -0.41 -3.06
CA GLN A 101 12.93 0.74 -3.96
C GLN A 101 14.24 1.55 -3.88
N VAL A 102 14.84 1.64 -2.68
CA VAL A 102 16.17 2.27 -2.51
C VAL A 102 17.23 1.48 -3.29
N ILE A 103 17.26 0.16 -3.16
CA ILE A 103 18.19 -0.70 -3.89
C ILE A 103 17.98 -0.55 -5.40
N TRP A 104 16.74 -0.51 -5.84
CA TRP A 104 16.41 -0.35 -7.24
C TRP A 104 16.90 1.00 -7.82
N LEU A 105 16.70 2.11 -7.11
CA LEU A 105 17.27 3.40 -7.50
C LEU A 105 18.81 3.41 -7.40
N GLY A 106 19.37 2.75 -6.39
CA GLY A 106 20.82 2.61 -6.22
C GLY A 106 21.49 1.89 -7.42
N ALA A 107 20.79 0.92 -8.03
CA ALA A 107 21.28 0.24 -9.22
C ALA A 107 21.55 1.20 -10.38
N TRP A 108 20.77 2.29 -10.54
CA TRP A 108 21.03 3.34 -11.52
C TRP A 108 22.33 4.09 -11.23
N VAL A 109 22.64 4.35 -9.97
CA VAL A 109 23.86 5.05 -9.57
C VAL A 109 25.08 4.17 -9.86
N VAL A 110 25.00 2.87 -9.54
CA VAL A 110 26.09 1.90 -9.80
C VAL A 110 26.46 1.83 -11.28
N MET A 111 25.51 2.05 -12.20
CA MET A 111 25.75 2.06 -13.63
C MET A 111 26.86 3.05 -14.06
N TRP A 112 27.05 4.14 -13.32
CA TRP A 112 28.03 5.17 -13.65
C TRP A 112 29.47 4.83 -13.23
N PHE A 113 29.64 3.77 -12.43
CA PHE A 113 30.94 3.46 -11.81
C PHE A 113 31.63 2.20 -12.37
N THR A 114 30.90 1.35 -13.12
CA THR A 114 31.50 0.12 -13.66
C THR A 114 31.01 -0.21 -15.07
N PRO A 115 31.89 -0.68 -15.99
CA PRO A 115 31.52 -0.97 -17.37
C PRO A 115 30.54 -2.17 -17.51
N TYR A 116 30.53 -3.10 -16.55
CA TYR A 116 29.62 -4.26 -16.55
C TYR A 116 28.26 -3.98 -15.90
N SER A 117 28.09 -2.79 -15.36
CA SER A 117 26.90 -2.38 -14.63
C SER A 117 25.64 -2.35 -15.49
N LEU A 118 25.77 -2.12 -16.80
CA LEU A 118 24.61 -2.09 -17.70
C LEU A 118 23.85 -3.42 -17.70
N ILE A 119 24.55 -4.56 -17.79
CA ILE A 119 23.92 -5.90 -17.76
C ILE A 119 23.23 -6.13 -16.42
N PHE A 120 23.90 -5.75 -15.32
CA PHE A 120 23.31 -5.88 -13.99
C PHE A 120 22.06 -5.01 -13.84
N VAL A 121 22.11 -3.75 -14.26
CA VAL A 121 20.98 -2.82 -14.18
C VAL A 121 19.83 -3.31 -15.05
N VAL A 122 20.08 -3.71 -16.29
CA VAL A 122 19.05 -4.26 -17.19
C VAL A 122 18.39 -5.50 -16.56
N GLY A 123 19.20 -6.39 -15.94
CA GLY A 123 18.71 -7.56 -15.24
C GLY A 123 17.80 -7.23 -14.06
N VAL A 124 18.23 -6.32 -13.18
CA VAL A 124 17.45 -5.86 -12.02
C VAL A 124 16.15 -5.17 -12.45
N PHE A 125 16.21 -4.32 -13.47
CA PHE A 125 15.04 -3.66 -14.05
C PHE A 125 14.08 -4.63 -14.68
N GLY A 126 14.60 -5.53 -15.52
CA GLY A 126 13.81 -6.55 -16.17
C GLY A 126 13.09 -7.45 -15.15
N ALA A 127 13.81 -7.91 -14.14
CA ALA A 127 13.24 -8.72 -13.06
C ALA A 127 12.14 -7.97 -12.30
N LYS A 128 12.36 -6.68 -11.95
CA LYS A 128 11.35 -5.85 -11.28
C LYS A 128 10.09 -5.70 -12.14
N ILE A 129 10.25 -5.24 -13.38
CA ILE A 129 9.13 -5.01 -14.30
C ILE A 129 8.35 -6.31 -14.53
N PHE A 130 9.05 -7.41 -14.71
CA PHE A 130 8.43 -8.73 -14.89
C PHE A 130 7.63 -9.16 -13.65
N ALA A 131 8.22 -9.06 -12.45
CA ALA A 131 7.55 -9.40 -11.20
C ALA A 131 6.32 -8.52 -10.95
N GLU A 132 6.43 -7.21 -11.16
CA GLU A 132 5.31 -6.28 -11.04
C GLU A 132 4.19 -6.59 -12.05
N LYS A 133 4.55 -6.90 -13.31
CA LYS A 133 3.58 -7.24 -14.34
C LYS A 133 2.86 -8.55 -14.06
N LEU A 134 3.57 -9.55 -13.55
CA LEU A 134 2.94 -10.80 -13.11
C LEU A 134 1.96 -10.57 -11.95
N ALA A 135 2.38 -9.84 -10.93
CA ALA A 135 1.55 -9.60 -9.74
C ALA A 135 0.33 -8.72 -10.05
N LEU A 136 0.56 -7.54 -10.65
CA LEU A 136 -0.50 -6.58 -10.96
C LEU A 136 -1.38 -7.05 -12.11
N GLY A 137 -0.82 -7.72 -13.12
CA GLY A 137 -1.56 -8.28 -14.24
C GLY A 137 -2.53 -9.37 -13.78
N LYS A 138 -2.10 -10.25 -12.86
CA LYS A 138 -2.97 -11.28 -12.27
C LYS A 138 -4.12 -10.69 -11.46
N VAL A 139 -3.87 -9.63 -10.70
CA VAL A 139 -4.91 -8.93 -9.95
C VAL A 139 -5.83 -8.16 -10.90
N GLY A 140 -5.25 -7.40 -11.84
CA GLY A 140 -5.98 -6.61 -12.81
C GLY A 140 -6.92 -7.45 -13.68
N SER A 141 -6.45 -8.60 -14.19
CA SER A 141 -7.29 -9.48 -15.00
C SER A 141 -8.51 -10.02 -14.25
N ARG A 142 -8.35 -10.35 -12.96
CA ARG A 142 -9.47 -10.79 -12.11
C ARG A 142 -10.48 -9.68 -11.84
N LEU A 143 -10.03 -8.44 -11.77
CA LEU A 143 -10.86 -7.27 -11.52
C LEU A 143 -11.40 -6.64 -12.85
N GLY A 144 -11.04 -7.20 -14.00
CA GLY A 144 -11.40 -6.64 -15.29
C GLY A 144 -10.74 -5.30 -15.61
N VAL A 145 -9.59 -5.02 -14.97
CA VAL A 145 -8.81 -3.80 -15.17
C VAL A 145 -7.52 -4.14 -15.91
N ASN A 146 -7.38 -3.62 -17.12
CA ASN A 146 -6.15 -3.78 -17.91
C ASN A 146 -5.47 -2.41 -18.05
N SER A 147 -4.17 -2.36 -17.77
CA SER A 147 -3.33 -1.19 -18.06
C SER A 147 -2.55 -1.41 -19.35
N SER A 148 -2.45 -0.38 -20.20
CA SER A 148 -1.55 -0.41 -21.34
C SER A 148 -0.09 -0.55 -20.89
N TRP A 149 0.77 -1.04 -21.79
CA TRP A 149 2.19 -1.22 -21.47
C TRP A 149 2.89 0.11 -21.19
N GLU A 150 2.54 1.18 -21.89
CA GLU A 150 3.13 2.51 -21.73
C GLU A 150 2.83 3.06 -20.33
N ILE A 151 1.57 2.98 -19.89
CA ILE A 151 1.16 3.43 -18.56
C ILE A 151 1.85 2.58 -17.47
N PHE A 152 1.93 1.27 -17.69
CA PHE A 152 2.58 0.36 -16.75
C PHE A 152 4.08 0.68 -16.61
N LEU A 153 4.81 0.81 -17.72
CA LEU A 153 6.25 1.12 -17.71
C LEU A 153 6.53 2.49 -17.10
N GLY A 154 5.78 3.52 -17.51
CA GLY A 154 5.91 4.86 -16.92
C GLY A 154 5.67 4.88 -15.41
N THR A 155 4.64 4.17 -14.97
CA THR A 155 4.35 4.04 -13.53
C THR A 155 5.45 3.27 -12.80
N SER A 156 5.95 2.18 -13.36
CA SER A 156 7.02 1.35 -12.79
C SER A 156 8.34 2.11 -12.61
N LEU A 157 8.64 3.04 -13.52
CA LEU A 157 9.82 3.91 -13.43
C LEU A 157 9.69 5.00 -12.36
N ILE A 158 8.51 5.62 -12.25
CA ILE A 158 8.26 6.73 -11.29
C ILE A 158 8.00 6.23 -9.87
N HIS A 159 7.40 5.05 -9.76
CA HIS A 159 6.94 4.48 -8.48
C HIS A 159 8.01 4.42 -7.38
N PRO A 160 9.28 4.04 -7.65
CA PRO A 160 10.32 4.01 -6.62
C PRO A 160 10.59 5.36 -5.97
N GLY A 161 10.76 6.40 -6.77
CA GLY A 161 10.94 7.77 -6.26
C GLY A 161 9.75 8.23 -5.43
N TYR A 162 8.55 7.90 -5.87
CA TYR A 162 7.31 8.19 -5.16
C TYR A 162 7.21 7.45 -3.81
N VAL A 163 7.57 6.17 -3.75
CA VAL A 163 7.55 5.38 -2.50
C VAL A 163 8.57 5.92 -1.51
N ILE A 164 9.78 6.23 -1.95
CA ILE A 164 10.83 6.80 -1.10
C ILE A 164 10.40 8.17 -0.58
N LEU A 165 9.91 9.05 -1.45
CA LEU A 165 9.43 10.38 -1.05
C LEU A 165 8.32 10.29 -0.01
N THR A 166 7.30 9.47 -0.23
CA THR A 166 6.18 9.33 0.71
C THR A 166 6.61 8.65 2.00
N GLY A 167 7.50 7.66 1.94
CA GLY A 167 8.09 6.99 3.10
C GLY A 167 8.86 7.96 3.99
N VAL A 168 9.79 8.71 3.40
CA VAL A 168 10.60 9.71 4.09
C VAL A 168 9.71 10.81 4.70
N LEU A 169 8.81 11.41 3.91
CA LEU A 169 7.91 12.45 4.39
C LEU A 169 6.98 11.96 5.50
N SER A 170 6.61 10.69 5.51
CA SER A 170 5.78 10.09 6.56
C SER A 170 6.45 10.09 7.94
N LEU A 171 7.78 10.24 8.00
CA LEU A 171 8.54 10.26 9.26
C LEU A 171 8.38 11.58 10.02
N TRP A 172 8.27 12.70 9.30
CA TRP A 172 8.30 14.05 9.90
C TRP A 172 7.06 14.88 9.64
N ARG A 173 6.35 14.65 8.51
CA ARG A 173 5.24 15.49 8.12
C ARG A 173 3.99 15.20 8.95
N LYS A 174 3.53 16.20 9.69
CA LYS A 174 2.21 16.16 10.34
C LYS A 174 1.12 16.21 9.28
N VAL A 175 0.19 15.29 9.35
CA VAL A 175 -0.90 15.18 8.39
C VAL A 175 -2.17 15.76 8.98
N HIS A 176 -2.86 16.57 8.18
CA HIS A 176 -4.17 17.11 8.51
C HIS A 176 -5.25 16.33 7.77
N TRP A 177 -6.30 15.93 8.47
CA TRP A 177 -7.44 15.26 7.86
C TRP A 177 -8.75 15.71 8.48
N LYS A 178 -9.66 16.28 7.64
CA LYS A 178 -11.00 16.74 8.08
C LYS A 178 -10.96 17.59 9.36
N GLY A 179 -10.04 18.56 9.42
CA GLY A 179 -9.88 19.44 10.59
C GLY A 179 -9.13 18.85 11.79
N ARG A 180 -8.74 17.58 11.74
CA ARG A 180 -7.93 16.93 12.79
C ARG A 180 -6.44 16.98 12.42
N LYS A 181 -5.58 17.17 13.44
CA LYS A 181 -4.10 17.15 13.33
C LYS A 181 -3.54 15.97 14.09
N ASN A 182 -2.47 15.36 13.57
CA ASN A 182 -1.61 14.45 14.33
C ASN A 182 -0.52 15.23 15.03
#